data_9fd547e74f4e7bdcbde5126771ce5aa8
#
_entry.id   9fd547e74f4e7bdcbde5126771ce5aa8
#
_cell.length_a   1.000
_cell.length_b   1.000
_cell.length_c   1.000
_cell.angle_alpha   90.00
_cell.angle_beta   90.00
_cell.angle_gamma   90.00
#
_symmetry.space_group_name_H-M   'P 1'
#
loop_
_entity.id
_entity.type
_entity.pdbx_description
1 polymer ?
#
loop_
_entity_poly.entity_id
_entity_poly.type
_entity_poly.pdbx_seq_one_letter_code
_entity_poly.pdbx_strand_id
1 'polypeptide(L)'
;KSADPQALLRGDDVDTLTALRAAGFSPTMIDRFFRPLVGGIQLDPQLRSSRRMFDIIFRTLATGDSVVPAHGMGQITQQLAASLRTTPLFLNTAVASTSPGSVTLANGHTITAKAVVVATEGPIASQLLGIPAVGSRSAGCVYFAAPTAPVDGAYIVLDGEGKGPVYNVAVLSNVSPHYAPHGQHLVAAALPGLADGDLEAAARRQLRSWWGPTVDSWRHLRTYRIPHGQPNQDPPFNPRQRVSLGDGLFVCGDHRDTGSIQGAMFSGRRCAEEVSQWVRMQS
;
A
#
# COMPACT_ATOMS: atom_id res chain seq x y z
N LYS A 1 -6.65 -5.02 22.18
CA LYS A 1 -8.02 -4.82 21.63
C LYS A 1 -8.72 -3.55 22.17
N SER A 2 -8.50 -3.16 23.41
CA SER A 2 -9.20 -2.06 24.10
C SER A 2 -8.55 -0.69 23.93
N ALA A 3 -7.33 -0.58 23.39
CA ALA A 3 -6.64 0.69 23.26
C ALA A 3 -7.27 1.58 22.18
N ASP A 4 -7.43 2.88 22.48
CA ASP A 4 -7.81 3.89 21.51
C ASP A 4 -6.76 3.93 20.39
N PRO A 5 -7.15 3.86 19.10
CA PRO A 5 -6.20 3.97 17.98
C PRO A 5 -5.32 5.20 18.03
N GLN A 6 -5.83 6.32 18.54
CA GLN A 6 -5.04 7.54 18.68
C GLN A 6 -4.01 7.46 19.81
N ALA A 7 -4.27 6.69 20.86
CA ALA A 7 -3.32 6.43 21.93
C ALA A 7 -2.12 5.60 21.44
N LEU A 8 -2.36 4.66 20.50
CA LEU A 8 -1.28 3.87 19.90
C LEU A 8 -0.27 4.74 19.13
N LEU A 9 -0.70 5.86 18.56
CA LEU A 9 0.16 6.80 17.87
C LEU A 9 0.99 7.71 18.79
N ARG A 10 0.72 7.70 20.11
CA ARG A 10 1.38 8.60 21.10
C ARG A 10 2.43 7.87 21.95
N GLY A 11 2.49 6.54 21.90
CA GLY A 11 3.47 5.74 22.65
C GLY A 11 4.90 5.95 22.13
N ASP A 12 5.87 5.37 22.84
CA ASP A 12 7.26 5.33 22.40
C ASP A 12 7.34 4.69 21.01
N ASP A 13 8.14 5.31 20.16
CA ASP A 13 8.29 4.87 18.78
C ASP A 13 9.63 4.20 18.56
N VAL A 14 9.59 2.89 18.54
CA VAL A 14 10.71 2.01 18.19
C VAL A 14 10.35 1.20 16.95
N ASP A 15 11.31 0.51 16.35
CA ASP A 15 11.01 -0.42 15.26
C ASP A 15 10.21 -1.64 15.75
N THR A 16 9.46 -2.23 14.84
CA THR A 16 8.58 -3.38 15.10
C THR A 16 9.36 -4.58 15.68
N LEU A 17 10.57 -4.85 15.17
CA LEU A 17 11.39 -5.97 15.65
C LEU A 17 11.78 -5.79 17.12
N THR A 18 12.22 -4.59 17.48
CA THR A 18 12.55 -4.23 18.87
C THR A 18 11.33 -4.36 19.78
N ALA A 19 10.17 -3.88 19.33
CA ALA A 19 8.91 -3.99 20.08
C ALA A 19 8.49 -5.45 20.30
N LEU A 20 8.58 -6.31 19.28
CA LEU A 20 8.26 -7.74 19.38
C LEU A 20 9.18 -8.47 20.36
N ARG A 21 10.48 -8.19 20.31
CA ARG A 21 11.46 -8.75 21.25
C ARG A 21 11.20 -8.31 22.69
N ALA A 22 10.93 -7.04 22.89
CA ALA A 22 10.58 -6.49 24.21
C ALA A 22 9.27 -7.07 24.76
N ALA A 23 8.33 -7.44 23.90
CA ALA A 23 7.10 -8.15 24.26
C ALA A 23 7.30 -9.64 24.58
N GLY A 24 8.52 -10.18 24.47
CA GLY A 24 8.85 -11.56 24.81
C GLY A 24 8.55 -12.59 23.72
N PHE A 25 8.31 -12.19 22.48
CA PHE A 25 8.14 -13.15 21.39
C PHE A 25 9.46 -13.84 21.05
N SER A 26 9.39 -15.17 20.88
CA SER A 26 10.57 -15.96 20.50
C SER A 26 11.07 -15.61 19.09
N PRO A 27 12.37 -15.78 18.80
CA PRO A 27 12.89 -15.63 17.44
C PRO A 27 12.11 -16.47 16.41
N THR A 28 11.75 -17.70 16.77
CA THR A 28 10.95 -18.57 15.90
C THR A 28 9.59 -17.97 15.56
N MET A 29 8.87 -17.39 16.53
CA MET A 29 7.59 -16.74 16.28
C MET A 29 7.76 -15.48 15.42
N ILE A 30 8.80 -14.71 15.67
CA ILE A 30 9.12 -13.53 14.87
C ILE A 30 9.39 -13.92 13.42
N ASP A 31 10.24 -14.91 13.18
CA ASP A 31 10.68 -15.28 11.83
C ASP A 31 9.61 -16.05 11.04
N ARG A 32 8.84 -16.92 11.71
CA ARG A 32 7.86 -17.78 11.03
C ARG A 32 6.46 -17.17 10.88
N PHE A 33 6.15 -16.16 11.68
CA PHE A 33 4.80 -15.56 11.66
C PHE A 33 4.85 -14.05 11.41
N PHE A 34 5.50 -13.28 12.31
CA PHE A 34 5.45 -11.82 12.19
C PHE A 34 6.18 -11.31 10.94
N ARG A 35 7.34 -11.86 10.61
CA ARG A 35 8.10 -11.43 9.44
C ARG A 35 7.35 -11.66 8.12
N PRO A 36 6.84 -12.85 7.80
CA PRO A 36 6.10 -13.05 6.56
C PRO A 36 4.73 -12.35 6.55
N LEU A 37 4.06 -12.17 7.68
CA LEU A 37 2.80 -11.46 7.75
C LEU A 37 3.00 -9.95 7.77
N VAL A 38 3.62 -9.42 8.80
CA VAL A 38 3.76 -7.97 9.03
C VAL A 38 4.76 -7.36 8.06
N GLY A 39 5.90 -8.03 7.83
CA GLY A 39 6.88 -7.61 6.82
C GLY A 39 6.30 -7.62 5.41
N GLY A 40 5.36 -8.53 5.13
CA GLY A 40 4.57 -8.53 3.89
C GLY A 40 3.62 -7.34 3.78
N ILE A 41 2.88 -7.04 4.85
CA ILE A 41 1.92 -5.91 4.89
C ILE A 41 2.64 -4.55 4.81
N GLN A 42 3.74 -4.40 5.56
CA GLN A 42 4.50 -3.14 5.62
C GLN A 42 5.59 -3.03 4.53
N LEU A 43 5.72 -4.03 3.67
CA LEU A 43 6.80 -4.14 2.67
C LEU A 43 8.20 -3.99 3.30
N ASP A 44 8.37 -4.49 4.50
CA ASP A 44 9.56 -4.35 5.32
C ASP A 44 10.06 -5.68 5.90
N PRO A 45 10.84 -6.45 5.14
CA PRO A 45 11.35 -7.75 5.57
C PRO A 45 12.15 -7.72 6.88
N GLN A 46 12.77 -6.58 7.21
CA GLN A 46 13.56 -6.42 8.43
C GLN A 46 12.73 -6.00 9.65
N LEU A 47 11.44 -5.68 9.49
CA LEU A 47 10.57 -5.18 10.56
C LEU A 47 11.11 -3.89 11.23
N ARG A 48 11.70 -2.98 10.43
CA ARG A 48 12.19 -1.66 10.87
C ARG A 48 11.10 -0.62 10.97
N SER A 49 9.98 -0.85 10.32
CA SER A 49 8.82 0.06 10.37
C SER A 49 8.37 0.27 11.81
N SER A 50 7.84 1.46 12.07
CA SER A 50 7.40 1.91 13.39
C SER A 50 6.45 0.91 14.07
N ARG A 51 6.68 0.68 15.35
CA ARG A 51 5.77 -0.03 16.25
C ARG A 51 4.36 0.55 16.20
N ARG A 52 4.21 1.86 16.06
CA ARG A 52 2.90 2.52 16.00
C ARG A 52 2.05 1.99 14.84
N MET A 53 2.68 1.79 13.67
CA MET A 53 2.00 1.17 12.53
C MET A 53 1.68 -0.31 12.77
N PHE A 54 2.61 -1.06 13.36
CA PHE A 54 2.37 -2.44 13.74
C PHE A 54 1.16 -2.57 14.69
N ASP A 55 1.11 -1.76 15.74
CA ASP A 55 0.03 -1.78 16.74
C ASP A 55 -1.35 -1.47 16.10
N ILE A 56 -1.41 -0.50 15.17
CA ILE A 56 -2.62 -0.17 14.42
C ILE A 56 -3.07 -1.34 13.55
N ILE A 57 -2.16 -1.90 12.76
CA ILE A 57 -2.44 -3.02 11.86
C ILE A 57 -2.94 -4.23 12.66
N PHE A 58 -2.21 -4.60 13.71
CA PHE A 58 -2.56 -5.77 14.54
C PHE A 58 -3.88 -5.59 15.27
N ARG A 59 -4.13 -4.39 15.78
CA ARG A 59 -5.43 -4.06 16.37
C ARG A 59 -6.56 -4.23 15.35
N THR A 60 -6.37 -3.72 14.15
CA THR A 60 -7.38 -3.79 13.08
C THR A 60 -7.66 -5.25 12.69
N LEU A 61 -6.61 -6.05 12.50
CA LEU A 61 -6.75 -7.50 12.23
C LEU A 61 -7.43 -8.25 13.38
N ALA A 62 -7.25 -7.80 14.65
CA ALA A 62 -7.83 -8.46 15.82
C ALA A 62 -9.27 -8.04 16.11
N THR A 63 -9.78 -6.97 15.50
CA THR A 63 -11.09 -6.37 15.80
C THR A 63 -12.05 -6.34 14.63
N GLY A 64 -11.58 -6.57 13.40
CA GLY A 64 -12.37 -6.52 12.17
C GLY A 64 -12.04 -7.67 11.23
N ASP A 65 -12.86 -7.79 10.19
CA ASP A 65 -12.64 -8.73 9.12
C ASP A 65 -11.66 -8.16 8.07
N SER A 66 -10.88 -9.04 7.45
CA SER A 66 -10.07 -8.71 6.27
C SER A 66 -10.91 -8.97 5.02
N VAL A 67 -11.19 -7.92 4.26
CA VAL A 67 -12.07 -7.99 3.09
C VAL A 67 -11.40 -7.40 1.85
N VAL A 68 -11.86 -7.82 0.68
CA VAL A 68 -11.51 -7.22 -0.61
C VAL A 68 -12.79 -6.91 -1.39
N PRO A 69 -12.83 -5.84 -2.22
CA PRO A 69 -13.97 -5.63 -3.11
C PRO A 69 -14.16 -6.81 -4.05
N ALA A 70 -15.40 -7.24 -4.24
CA ALA A 70 -15.73 -8.45 -4.99
C ALA A 70 -15.13 -8.48 -6.41
N HIS A 71 -15.03 -7.34 -7.07
CA HIS A 71 -14.51 -7.21 -8.45
C HIS A 71 -13.13 -6.54 -8.51
N GLY A 72 -12.33 -6.62 -7.45
CA GLY A 72 -10.96 -6.13 -7.41
C GLY A 72 -10.80 -4.77 -6.72
N MET A 73 -9.57 -4.50 -6.25
CA MET A 73 -9.23 -3.29 -5.48
C MET A 73 -9.50 -1.99 -6.24
N GLY A 74 -9.47 -2.00 -7.57
CA GLY A 74 -9.79 -0.84 -8.42
C GLY A 74 -11.22 -0.31 -8.25
N GLN A 75 -12.14 -1.13 -7.69
CA GLN A 75 -13.51 -0.68 -7.40
C GLN A 75 -13.56 0.49 -6.42
N ILE A 76 -12.60 0.60 -5.50
CA ILE A 76 -12.55 1.71 -4.53
C ILE A 76 -12.37 3.05 -5.27
N THR A 77 -11.39 3.14 -6.16
CA THR A 77 -11.12 4.35 -6.94
C THR A 77 -12.19 4.62 -7.99
N GLN A 78 -12.74 3.58 -8.61
CA GLN A 78 -13.85 3.71 -9.56
C GLN A 78 -15.10 4.27 -8.89
N GLN A 79 -15.46 3.80 -7.70
CA GLN A 79 -16.60 4.31 -6.93
C GLN A 79 -16.41 5.79 -6.56
N LEU A 80 -15.20 6.17 -6.12
CA LEU A 80 -14.88 7.56 -5.83
C LEU A 80 -14.98 8.44 -7.08
N ALA A 81 -14.40 8.01 -8.21
CA ALA A 81 -14.48 8.74 -9.47
C ALA A 81 -15.92 8.90 -9.97
N ALA A 82 -16.74 7.87 -9.85
CA ALA A 82 -18.16 7.91 -10.23
C ALA A 82 -18.99 8.91 -9.39
N SER A 83 -18.52 9.27 -8.19
CA SER A 83 -19.17 10.29 -7.35
C SER A 83 -18.92 11.73 -7.83
N LEU A 84 -17.92 11.96 -8.68
CA LEU A 84 -17.56 13.28 -9.21
C LEU A 84 -18.47 13.64 -10.39
N ARG A 85 -19.67 14.16 -10.08
CA ARG A 85 -20.69 14.43 -11.12
C ARG A 85 -20.44 15.69 -11.94
N THR A 86 -19.83 16.70 -11.35
CA THR A 86 -19.63 18.04 -11.95
C THR A 86 -18.16 18.40 -12.13
N THR A 87 -17.26 17.57 -11.63
CA THR A 87 -15.82 17.81 -11.71
C THR A 87 -15.24 17.08 -12.92
N PRO A 88 -14.65 17.79 -13.90
CA PRO A 88 -14.04 17.13 -15.05
C PRO A 88 -12.80 16.32 -14.64
N LEU A 89 -12.66 15.14 -15.22
CA LEU A 89 -11.50 14.28 -15.10
C LEU A 89 -10.74 14.25 -16.44
N PHE A 90 -9.49 14.69 -16.42
CA PHE A 90 -8.59 14.68 -17.58
C PHE A 90 -7.61 13.51 -17.44
N LEU A 91 -7.94 12.38 -18.02
CA LEU A 91 -7.04 11.21 -18.09
C LEU A 91 -5.99 11.42 -19.19
N ASN A 92 -4.88 10.67 -19.09
CA ASN A 92 -3.73 10.76 -20.02
C ASN A 92 -3.18 12.19 -20.16
N THR A 93 -3.29 12.99 -19.10
CA THR A 93 -2.88 14.39 -19.06
C THR A 93 -1.80 14.58 -18.02
N ALA A 94 -0.55 14.45 -18.44
CA ALA A 94 0.59 14.54 -17.54
C ALA A 94 0.87 16.00 -17.14
N VAL A 95 1.18 16.20 -15.84
CA VAL A 95 1.60 17.48 -15.26
C VAL A 95 3.13 17.54 -15.27
N ALA A 96 3.67 18.63 -15.79
CA ALA A 96 5.12 18.89 -15.82
C ALA A 96 5.59 19.64 -14.58
N SER A 97 4.80 20.62 -14.11
CA SER A 97 5.15 21.42 -12.94
C SER A 97 3.91 22.01 -12.28
N THR A 98 4.06 22.40 -11.00
CA THR A 98 3.02 23.06 -10.23
C THR A 98 3.59 24.28 -9.53
N SER A 99 2.76 25.29 -9.34
CA SER A 99 3.06 26.48 -8.54
C SER A 99 1.80 26.98 -7.85
N PRO A 100 1.89 27.90 -6.89
CA PRO A 100 0.73 28.57 -6.35
C PRO A 100 -0.16 29.14 -7.47
N GLY A 101 -1.42 28.71 -7.49
CA GLY A 101 -2.40 29.19 -8.46
C GLY A 101 -2.30 28.65 -9.89
N SER A 102 -1.35 27.74 -10.21
CA SER A 102 -1.26 27.19 -11.57
C SER A 102 -0.64 25.81 -11.66
N VAL A 103 -1.03 25.09 -12.73
CA VAL A 103 -0.51 23.77 -13.11
C VAL A 103 -0.10 23.85 -14.59
N THR A 104 1.13 23.46 -14.90
CA THR A 104 1.62 23.35 -16.29
C THR A 104 1.62 21.89 -16.71
N LEU A 105 0.94 21.58 -17.79
CA LEU A 105 0.86 20.26 -18.39
C LEU A 105 2.12 19.94 -19.24
N ALA A 106 2.36 18.67 -19.49
CA ALA A 106 3.52 18.23 -20.30
C ALA A 106 3.50 18.76 -21.76
N ASN A 107 2.35 19.13 -22.26
CA ASN A 107 2.20 19.76 -23.58
C ASN A 107 2.40 21.29 -23.58
N GLY A 108 2.81 21.87 -22.44
CA GLY A 108 3.04 23.31 -22.27
C GLY A 108 1.79 24.13 -21.92
N HIS A 109 0.60 23.55 -21.92
CA HIS A 109 -0.62 24.26 -21.54
C HIS A 109 -0.66 24.52 -20.02
N THR A 110 -1.07 25.74 -19.64
CA THR A 110 -1.18 26.12 -18.22
C THR A 110 -2.65 26.27 -17.82
N ILE A 111 -3.00 25.67 -16.68
CA ILE A 111 -4.32 25.80 -16.06
C ILE A 111 -4.15 26.65 -14.80
N THR A 112 -4.97 27.70 -14.67
CA THR A 112 -5.00 28.54 -13.47
C THR A 112 -6.12 28.13 -12.51
N ALA A 113 -5.88 28.24 -11.20
CA ALA A 113 -6.85 27.87 -10.18
C ALA A 113 -6.64 28.69 -8.91
N LYS A 114 -7.70 28.83 -8.09
CA LYS A 114 -7.58 29.47 -6.76
C LYS A 114 -6.76 28.65 -5.78
N ALA A 115 -6.74 27.33 -5.94
CA ALA A 115 -5.94 26.39 -5.15
C ALA A 115 -5.49 25.23 -6.04
N VAL A 116 -4.28 24.73 -5.76
CA VAL A 116 -3.69 23.56 -6.42
C VAL A 116 -3.42 22.48 -5.37
N VAL A 117 -3.89 21.27 -5.64
CA VAL A 117 -3.64 20.09 -4.78
C VAL A 117 -2.83 19.06 -5.55
N VAL A 118 -1.68 18.70 -5.03
CA VAL A 118 -0.88 17.56 -5.52
C VAL A 118 -1.26 16.32 -4.70
N ALA A 119 -1.93 15.37 -5.34
CA ALA A 119 -2.44 14.15 -4.71
C ALA A 119 -1.79 12.88 -5.29
N THR A 120 -0.54 12.99 -5.71
CA THR A 120 0.26 11.89 -6.26
C THR A 120 0.93 11.09 -5.15
N GLU A 121 1.54 9.95 -5.51
CA GLU A 121 2.43 9.24 -4.60
C GLU A 121 3.61 10.12 -4.15
N GLY A 122 4.19 9.78 -2.99
CA GLY A 122 5.20 10.59 -2.31
C GLY A 122 6.38 11.06 -3.16
N PRO A 123 7.07 10.18 -3.92
CA PRO A 123 8.20 10.60 -4.75
C PRO A 123 7.83 11.62 -5.82
N ILE A 124 6.67 11.46 -6.45
CA ILE A 124 6.18 12.42 -7.47
C ILE A 124 5.76 13.72 -6.81
N ALA A 125 5.10 13.68 -5.63
CA ALA A 125 4.79 14.88 -4.86
C ALA A 125 6.05 15.65 -4.49
N SER A 126 7.12 14.96 -4.05
CA SER A 126 8.41 15.58 -3.75
C SER A 126 9.03 16.27 -4.97
N GLN A 127 8.96 15.64 -6.13
CA GLN A 127 9.47 16.20 -7.39
C GLN A 127 8.68 17.45 -7.82
N LEU A 128 7.35 17.40 -7.79
CA LEU A 128 6.49 18.51 -8.25
C LEU A 128 6.49 19.72 -7.32
N LEU A 129 6.71 19.51 -6.02
CA LEU A 129 6.54 20.53 -4.98
C LEU A 129 7.86 20.98 -4.35
N GLY A 130 8.99 20.32 -4.63
CA GLY A 130 10.26 20.61 -3.96
C GLY A 130 10.25 20.31 -2.44
N ILE A 131 9.31 19.49 -1.96
CA ILE A 131 9.27 19.06 -0.56
C ILE A 131 10.29 17.93 -0.30
N PRO A 132 10.66 17.68 0.98
CA PRO A 132 11.60 16.63 1.31
C PRO A 132 11.24 15.28 0.66
N ALA A 133 12.26 14.56 0.19
CA ALA A 133 12.07 13.27 -0.45
C ALA A 133 11.37 12.28 0.47
N VAL A 134 10.38 11.59 -0.07
CA VAL A 134 9.66 10.52 0.61
C VAL A 134 10.34 9.20 0.30
N GLY A 135 10.87 8.54 1.32
CA GLY A 135 11.45 7.20 1.18
C GLY A 135 10.40 6.19 0.72
N SER A 136 10.84 5.17 0.00
CA SER A 136 9.96 4.16 -0.60
C SER A 136 10.23 2.77 -0.06
N ARG A 137 9.16 2.01 0.20
CA ARG A 137 9.15 0.56 0.34
C ARG A 137 8.64 -0.03 -0.96
N SER A 138 9.40 -0.91 -1.56
CA SER A 138 9.06 -1.54 -2.84
C SER A 138 8.38 -2.89 -2.66
N ALA A 139 7.67 -3.33 -3.69
CA ALA A 139 7.01 -4.63 -3.72
C ALA A 139 7.14 -5.30 -5.09
N GLY A 140 7.28 -6.61 -5.08
CA GLY A 140 7.01 -7.49 -6.20
C GLY A 140 5.70 -8.25 -5.96
N CYS A 141 5.01 -8.59 -7.03
CA CYS A 141 3.88 -9.50 -6.97
C CYS A 141 3.83 -10.35 -8.23
N VAL A 142 3.65 -11.65 -8.07
CA VAL A 142 3.50 -12.59 -9.19
C VAL A 142 2.14 -13.24 -9.11
N TYR A 143 1.41 -13.16 -10.22
CA TYR A 143 0.07 -13.76 -10.36
C TYR A 143 0.11 -15.00 -11.24
N PHE A 144 -0.55 -16.05 -10.77
CA PHE A 144 -0.74 -17.30 -11.52
C PHE A 144 -2.23 -17.64 -11.62
N ALA A 145 -2.60 -18.25 -12.76
CA ALA A 145 -3.86 -19.00 -12.88
C ALA A 145 -3.56 -20.48 -12.65
N ALA A 146 -4.19 -21.06 -11.65
CA ALA A 146 -4.07 -22.46 -11.28
C ALA A 146 -5.36 -23.21 -11.63
N PRO A 147 -5.27 -24.45 -12.18
CA PRO A 147 -6.46 -25.26 -12.46
C PRO A 147 -7.13 -25.79 -11.18
N THR A 148 -6.38 -25.85 -10.09
CA THR A 148 -6.85 -26.29 -8.77
C THR A 148 -6.26 -25.37 -7.71
N ALA A 149 -7.07 -24.97 -6.72
CA ALA A 149 -6.59 -24.16 -5.60
C ALA A 149 -5.55 -24.97 -4.79
N PRO A 150 -4.37 -24.39 -4.48
CA PRO A 150 -3.36 -25.11 -3.69
C PRO A 150 -3.74 -25.25 -2.21
N VAL A 151 -4.72 -24.48 -1.75
CA VAL A 151 -5.28 -24.56 -0.39
C VAL A 151 -6.78 -24.31 -0.44
N ASP A 152 -7.52 -24.94 0.45
CA ASP A 152 -8.94 -24.69 0.63
C ASP A 152 -9.15 -23.52 1.60
N GLY A 153 -10.14 -22.67 1.30
CA GLY A 153 -10.51 -21.55 2.14
C GLY A 153 -9.78 -20.23 1.85
N ALA A 154 -10.26 -19.17 2.47
CA ALA A 154 -9.80 -17.79 2.27
C ALA A 154 -8.67 -17.44 3.26
N TYR A 155 -7.52 -18.06 3.09
CA TYR A 155 -6.36 -17.87 3.95
C TYR A 155 -5.24 -17.09 3.27
N ILE A 156 -4.40 -16.44 4.09
CA ILE A 156 -3.07 -15.99 3.70
C ILE A 156 -2.08 -17.06 4.15
N VAL A 157 -1.41 -17.71 3.21
CA VAL A 157 -0.35 -18.69 3.48
C VAL A 157 0.96 -17.94 3.67
N LEU A 158 1.64 -18.17 4.78
CA LEU A 158 2.88 -17.48 5.16
C LEU A 158 4.12 -18.36 4.90
N ASP A 159 5.22 -17.74 4.44
CA ASP A 159 6.53 -18.39 4.41
C ASP A 159 7.12 -18.50 5.83
N GLY A 160 6.89 -19.61 6.48
CA GLY A 160 7.44 -19.90 7.81
C GLY A 160 8.91 -20.38 7.78
N GLU A 161 9.51 -20.57 6.61
CA GLU A 161 10.88 -21.08 6.47
C GLU A 161 11.90 -20.00 6.08
N GLY A 162 11.46 -18.91 5.46
CA GLY A 162 12.32 -17.81 5.04
C GLY A 162 13.31 -18.19 3.93
N LYS A 163 12.97 -19.18 3.10
CA LYS A 163 13.88 -19.76 2.09
C LYS A 163 13.75 -19.16 0.69
N GLY A 164 12.98 -18.11 0.53
CA GLY A 164 12.80 -17.53 -0.78
C GLY A 164 12.21 -16.12 -0.74
N PRO A 165 11.99 -15.50 -1.92
CA PRO A 165 11.52 -14.13 -2.00
C PRO A 165 10.01 -13.97 -1.71
N VAL A 166 9.21 -15.04 -1.79
CA VAL A 166 7.78 -15.01 -1.50
C VAL A 166 7.55 -15.03 0.00
N TYR A 167 6.91 -14.01 0.54
CA TYR A 167 6.60 -13.88 1.96
C TYR A 167 5.22 -14.44 2.30
N ASN A 168 4.27 -14.22 1.42
CA ASN A 168 2.94 -14.77 1.59
C ASN A 168 2.25 -15.00 0.24
N VAL A 169 1.22 -15.84 0.28
CA VAL A 169 0.39 -16.17 -0.86
C VAL A 169 -1.07 -16.12 -0.47
N ALA A 170 -1.89 -15.56 -1.34
CA ALA A 170 -3.34 -15.62 -1.23
C ALA A 170 -3.95 -16.22 -2.50
N VAL A 171 -4.95 -17.10 -2.34
CA VAL A 171 -5.81 -17.55 -3.43
C VAL A 171 -7.02 -16.63 -3.48
N LEU A 172 -6.93 -15.56 -4.27
CA LEU A 172 -7.93 -14.47 -4.26
C LEU A 172 -9.31 -14.96 -4.72
N SER A 173 -9.37 -15.94 -5.60
CA SER A 173 -10.63 -16.57 -6.01
C SER A 173 -11.33 -17.37 -4.90
N ASN A 174 -10.61 -17.77 -3.84
CA ASN A 174 -11.23 -18.37 -2.65
C ASN A 174 -11.88 -17.31 -1.75
N VAL A 175 -11.45 -16.03 -1.86
CA VAL A 175 -12.05 -14.90 -1.14
C VAL A 175 -13.28 -14.39 -1.88
N SER A 176 -13.18 -14.23 -3.21
CA SER A 176 -14.31 -13.87 -4.06
C SER A 176 -14.24 -14.61 -5.40
N PRO A 177 -15.32 -15.28 -5.83
CA PRO A 177 -15.35 -16.02 -7.09
C PRO A 177 -15.18 -15.11 -8.32
N HIS A 178 -15.37 -13.81 -8.19
CA HIS A 178 -15.20 -12.85 -9.29
C HIS A 178 -13.73 -12.58 -9.66
N TYR A 179 -12.77 -13.09 -8.88
CA TYR A 179 -11.34 -12.92 -9.16
C TYR A 179 -10.78 -13.91 -10.19
N ALA A 180 -11.53 -14.96 -10.55
CA ALA A 180 -11.11 -15.90 -11.58
C ALA A 180 -12.31 -16.43 -12.40
N PRO A 181 -12.12 -16.83 -13.66
CA PRO A 181 -13.12 -17.58 -14.41
C PRO A 181 -13.45 -18.92 -13.75
N HIS A 182 -14.62 -19.45 -14.03
CA HIS A 182 -15.02 -20.78 -13.55
C HIS A 182 -13.97 -21.83 -13.89
N GLY A 183 -13.64 -22.71 -12.93
CA GLY A 183 -12.63 -23.76 -13.10
C GLY A 183 -11.18 -23.28 -13.07
N GLN A 184 -10.93 -22.03 -12.68
CA GLN A 184 -9.59 -21.50 -12.45
C GLN A 184 -9.49 -20.80 -11.09
N HIS A 185 -8.27 -20.69 -10.59
CA HIS A 185 -7.97 -20.04 -9.32
C HIS A 185 -6.89 -18.97 -9.51
N LEU A 186 -7.11 -17.78 -8.95
CA LEU A 186 -6.12 -16.70 -8.97
C LEU A 186 -5.23 -16.80 -7.73
N VAL A 187 -3.97 -17.15 -7.96
CA VAL A 187 -2.93 -17.22 -6.92
C VAL A 187 -2.08 -15.97 -7.01
N ALA A 188 -1.97 -15.22 -5.92
CA ALA A 188 -1.15 -14.02 -5.79
C ALA A 188 0.00 -14.29 -4.80
N ALA A 189 1.24 -14.22 -5.28
CA ALA A 189 2.44 -14.34 -4.46
C ALA A 189 3.05 -12.95 -4.22
N ALA A 190 3.20 -12.57 -2.95
CA ALA A 190 3.75 -11.29 -2.54
C ALA A 190 5.24 -11.40 -2.20
N LEU A 191 6.02 -10.48 -2.77
CA LEU A 191 7.47 -10.38 -2.60
C LEU A 191 7.81 -8.97 -2.13
N PRO A 192 7.94 -8.71 -0.81
CA PRO A 192 8.39 -7.42 -0.32
C PRO A 192 9.81 -7.10 -0.80
N GLY A 193 10.02 -5.85 -1.24
CA GLY A 193 11.25 -5.44 -1.90
C GLY A 193 11.24 -5.74 -3.39
N LEU A 194 12.27 -5.24 -4.08
CA LEU A 194 12.55 -5.59 -5.47
C LEU A 194 13.80 -6.46 -5.51
N ALA A 195 13.59 -7.78 -5.55
CA ALA A 195 14.69 -8.69 -5.82
C ALA A 195 15.12 -8.57 -7.30
N ASP A 196 16.41 -8.72 -7.55
CA ASP A 196 16.94 -8.80 -8.90
C ASP A 196 16.55 -10.10 -9.61
N GLY A 197 16.65 -10.11 -10.93
CA GLY A 197 16.40 -11.29 -11.74
C GLY A 197 14.93 -11.57 -12.03
N ASP A 198 14.63 -12.82 -12.38
CA ASP A 198 13.30 -13.28 -12.75
C ASP A 198 12.47 -13.65 -11.51
N LEU A 199 11.56 -12.74 -11.13
CA LEU A 199 10.68 -12.93 -9.97
C LEU A 199 9.70 -14.09 -10.19
N GLU A 200 9.24 -14.31 -11.42
CA GLU A 200 8.33 -15.43 -11.72
C GLU A 200 9.03 -16.75 -11.48
N ALA A 201 10.20 -16.94 -12.07
CA ALA A 201 10.96 -18.17 -11.91
C ALA A 201 11.35 -18.40 -10.42
N ALA A 202 11.72 -17.36 -9.69
CA ALA A 202 12.06 -17.45 -8.27
C ALA A 202 10.83 -17.82 -7.42
N ALA A 203 9.69 -17.17 -7.64
CA ALA A 203 8.44 -17.49 -6.97
C ALA A 203 7.99 -18.91 -7.28
N ARG A 204 7.98 -19.33 -8.54
CA ARG A 204 7.59 -20.68 -8.96
C ARG A 204 8.42 -21.77 -8.29
N ARG A 205 9.76 -21.60 -8.22
CA ARG A 205 10.64 -22.55 -7.51
C ARG A 205 10.25 -22.69 -6.04
N GLN A 206 10.01 -21.57 -5.34
CA GLN A 206 9.61 -21.60 -3.94
C GLN A 206 8.23 -22.23 -3.76
N LEU A 207 7.24 -21.84 -4.56
CA LEU A 207 5.88 -22.38 -4.50
C LEU A 207 5.85 -23.89 -4.84
N ARG A 208 6.72 -24.32 -5.75
CA ARG A 208 6.90 -25.74 -6.04
C ARG A 208 7.45 -26.53 -4.83
N SER A 209 8.30 -25.92 -4.01
CA SER A 209 8.75 -26.57 -2.77
C SER A 209 7.64 -26.71 -1.73
N TRP A 210 6.58 -25.87 -1.80
CA TRP A 210 5.41 -25.94 -0.90
C TRP A 210 4.35 -26.92 -1.38
N TRP A 211 4.03 -26.90 -2.68
CA TRP A 211 2.89 -27.61 -3.26
C TRP A 211 3.26 -28.65 -4.32
N GLY A 212 4.55 -28.90 -4.52
CA GLY A 212 5.02 -29.94 -5.43
C GLY A 212 4.81 -29.65 -6.91
N PRO A 213 4.81 -30.69 -7.76
CA PRO A 213 4.78 -30.56 -9.23
C PRO A 213 3.53 -29.90 -9.80
N THR A 214 2.44 -29.82 -9.06
CA THR A 214 1.20 -29.17 -9.52
C THR A 214 1.45 -27.70 -9.91
N VAL A 215 2.43 -27.03 -9.29
CA VAL A 215 2.81 -25.66 -9.60
C VAL A 215 3.33 -25.49 -11.04
N ASP A 216 3.87 -26.55 -11.64
CA ASP A 216 4.36 -26.52 -13.01
C ASP A 216 3.23 -26.32 -14.03
N SER A 217 2.01 -26.72 -13.69
CA SER A 217 0.80 -26.50 -14.50
C SER A 217 0.22 -25.08 -14.39
N TRP A 218 0.69 -24.27 -13.44
CA TRP A 218 0.15 -22.93 -13.25
C TRP A 218 0.61 -21.99 -14.36
N ARG A 219 -0.35 -21.33 -14.98
CA ARG A 219 -0.06 -20.36 -16.03
C ARG A 219 0.32 -19.01 -15.38
N HIS A 220 1.51 -18.50 -15.69
CA HIS A 220 1.90 -17.14 -15.30
C HIS A 220 0.97 -16.11 -15.96
N LEU A 221 0.42 -15.20 -15.20
CA LEU A 221 -0.43 -14.13 -15.68
C LEU A 221 0.32 -12.82 -15.80
N ARG A 222 0.95 -12.40 -14.69
CA ARG A 222 1.68 -11.15 -14.64
C ARG A 222 2.65 -11.10 -13.46
N THR A 223 3.75 -10.38 -13.67
CA THR A 223 4.67 -9.96 -12.62
C THR A 223 4.64 -8.43 -12.52
N TYR A 224 4.41 -7.93 -11.33
CA TYR A 224 4.52 -6.51 -11.02
C TYR A 224 5.82 -6.24 -10.26
N ARG A 225 6.49 -5.14 -10.62
CA ARG A 225 7.61 -4.55 -9.89
C ARG A 225 7.21 -3.12 -9.56
N ILE A 226 7.01 -2.84 -8.28
CA ILE A 226 6.49 -1.58 -7.79
C ILE A 226 7.58 -0.91 -6.96
N PRO A 227 8.32 0.06 -7.51
CA PRO A 227 9.40 0.76 -6.80
C PRO A 227 8.90 1.52 -5.57
N HIS A 228 7.70 2.08 -5.65
CA HIS A 228 7.03 2.76 -4.55
C HIS A 228 5.69 2.08 -4.24
N GLY A 229 5.72 1.06 -3.39
CA GLY A 229 4.52 0.37 -2.90
C GLY A 229 3.91 1.06 -1.68
N GLN A 230 4.78 1.60 -0.80
CA GLN A 230 4.39 2.38 0.36
C GLN A 230 5.47 3.43 0.68
N PRO A 231 5.13 4.55 1.36
CA PRO A 231 6.12 5.43 1.95
C PRO A 231 6.89 4.73 3.07
N ASN A 232 8.12 5.18 3.30
CA ASN A 232 8.88 4.71 4.47
C ASN A 232 8.19 5.16 5.77
N GLN A 233 8.05 4.26 6.72
CA GLN A 233 7.38 4.47 8.00
C GLN A 233 8.27 4.07 9.18
N ASP A 234 9.59 4.20 9.03
CA ASP A 234 10.56 3.95 10.11
C ASP A 234 10.40 4.98 11.24
N PRO A 235 10.78 4.64 12.49
CA PRO A 235 10.84 5.61 13.57
C PRO A 235 11.85 6.74 13.29
N PRO A 236 11.56 7.97 13.71
CA PRO A 236 10.33 8.43 14.36
C PRO A 236 9.18 8.63 13.34
N PHE A 237 8.14 7.80 13.46
CA PHE A 237 6.99 7.87 12.57
C PHE A 237 5.98 8.89 13.08
N ASN A 238 5.74 9.92 12.28
CA ASN A 238 4.74 10.92 12.55
C ASN A 238 3.68 10.92 11.42
N PRO A 239 2.55 10.22 11.61
CA PRO A 239 1.40 10.36 10.72
C PRO A 239 0.83 11.78 10.82
N ARG A 240 -0.09 12.18 9.99
CA ARG A 240 -0.72 13.50 9.99
C ARG A 240 0.24 14.64 9.71
N GLN A 241 1.04 14.49 8.66
CA GLN A 241 1.85 15.56 8.11
C GLN A 241 0.96 16.72 7.62
N ARG A 242 1.52 17.93 7.66
CA ARG A 242 0.84 19.14 7.16
C ARG A 242 0.46 18.99 5.69
N VAL A 243 -0.76 19.36 5.33
CA VAL A 243 -1.29 19.29 3.96
C VAL A 243 -1.24 20.63 3.22
N SER A 244 -1.28 21.77 3.92
CA SER A 244 -1.10 23.10 3.31
C SER A 244 0.39 23.45 3.23
N LEU A 245 0.83 23.92 2.09
CA LEU A 245 2.20 24.42 1.85
C LEU A 245 2.27 25.96 1.80
N GLY A 246 1.12 26.64 1.89
CA GLY A 246 1.00 28.09 1.75
C GLY A 246 0.55 28.50 0.35
N ASP A 247 0.14 29.77 0.22
CA ASP A 247 -0.19 30.43 -1.05
C ASP A 247 -1.15 29.67 -1.98
N GLY A 248 -2.09 28.89 -1.39
CA GLY A 248 -3.05 28.07 -2.15
C GLY A 248 -2.48 26.78 -2.73
N LEU A 249 -1.29 26.37 -2.29
CA LEU A 249 -0.67 25.11 -2.68
C LEU A 249 -0.84 24.06 -1.58
N PHE A 250 -1.30 22.87 -1.95
CA PHE A 250 -1.63 21.79 -1.03
C PHE A 250 -1.09 20.44 -1.52
N VAL A 251 -0.92 19.52 -0.58
CA VAL A 251 -0.46 18.14 -0.84
C VAL A 251 -1.21 17.14 0.01
N CYS A 252 -1.61 16.02 -0.59
CA CYS A 252 -2.17 14.87 0.13
C CYS A 252 -1.68 13.56 -0.48
N GLY A 253 -1.88 12.47 0.24
CA GLY A 253 -1.44 11.13 -0.11
C GLY A 253 -1.19 10.33 1.16
N ASP A 254 -0.90 9.06 1.04
CA ASP A 254 -0.56 8.18 2.17
C ASP A 254 0.72 8.63 2.89
N HIS A 255 1.64 9.25 2.20
CA HIS A 255 2.85 9.85 2.76
C HIS A 255 2.59 11.07 3.67
N ARG A 256 1.35 11.56 3.74
CA ARG A 256 0.89 12.63 4.65
C ARG A 256 0.05 12.12 5.82
N ASP A 257 -0.10 10.78 5.87
CA ASP A 257 -0.81 10.07 6.94
C ASP A 257 -0.14 8.71 7.16
N THR A 258 -0.90 7.63 7.28
CA THR A 258 -0.37 6.26 7.32
C THR A 258 -0.21 5.70 5.90
N GLY A 259 0.83 4.92 5.64
CA GLY A 259 1.10 4.25 4.36
C GLY A 259 0.03 3.20 4.02
N SER A 260 -1.15 3.68 3.62
CA SER A 260 -2.31 2.85 3.33
C SER A 260 -3.33 3.60 2.47
N ILE A 261 -4.25 2.87 1.82
CA ILE A 261 -5.41 3.45 1.13
C ILE A 261 -6.21 4.33 2.10
N GLN A 262 -6.40 3.89 3.34
CA GLN A 262 -7.11 4.66 4.36
C GLN A 262 -6.37 5.95 4.71
N GLY A 263 -5.05 5.91 4.86
CA GLY A 263 -4.24 7.11 5.11
C GLY A 263 -4.30 8.10 3.95
N ALA A 264 -4.25 7.61 2.71
CA ALA A 264 -4.44 8.45 1.52
C ALA A 264 -5.81 9.16 1.55
N MET A 265 -6.88 8.43 1.87
CA MET A 265 -8.24 8.99 1.96
C MET A 265 -8.36 10.02 3.11
N PHE A 266 -7.79 9.75 4.27
CA PHE A 266 -7.82 10.68 5.41
C PHE A 266 -7.02 11.95 5.15
N SER A 267 -5.84 11.83 4.54
CA SER A 267 -5.07 13.02 4.16
C SER A 267 -5.79 13.83 3.08
N GLY A 268 -6.42 13.17 2.12
CA GLY A 268 -7.25 13.80 1.09
C GLY A 268 -8.42 14.59 1.69
N ARG A 269 -9.13 14.00 2.66
CA ARG A 269 -10.22 14.68 3.37
C ARG A 269 -9.73 15.92 4.12
N ARG A 270 -8.66 15.81 4.92
CA ARG A 270 -8.07 16.94 5.63
C ARG A 270 -7.64 18.06 4.66
N CYS A 271 -7.03 17.66 3.55
CA CYS A 271 -6.63 18.58 2.49
C CYS A 271 -7.84 19.35 1.92
N ALA A 272 -8.93 18.65 1.60
CA ALA A 272 -10.15 19.26 1.08
C ALA A 272 -10.79 20.26 2.07
N GLU A 273 -10.74 19.96 3.37
CA GLU A 273 -11.22 20.85 4.43
C GLU A 273 -10.39 22.15 4.45
N GLU A 274 -9.05 22.07 4.40
CA GLU A 274 -8.15 23.24 4.37
C GLU A 274 -8.29 24.04 3.05
N VAL A 275 -8.41 23.36 1.90
CA VAL A 275 -8.68 24.03 0.60
C VAL A 275 -9.99 24.81 0.65
N SER A 276 -11.04 24.24 1.22
CA SER A 276 -12.34 24.90 1.34
C SER A 276 -12.26 26.16 2.21
N GLN A 277 -11.48 26.13 3.28
CA GLN A 277 -11.24 27.32 4.12
C GLN A 277 -10.45 28.38 3.35
N TRP A 278 -9.37 27.98 2.67
CA TRP A 278 -8.55 28.87 1.84
C TRP A 278 -9.38 29.60 0.78
N VAL A 279 -10.17 28.89 0.00
CA VAL A 279 -10.98 29.46 -1.09
C VAL A 279 -12.00 30.46 -0.56
N ARG A 280 -12.61 30.20 0.62
CA ARG A 280 -13.56 31.13 1.25
C ARG A 280 -12.87 32.44 1.71
N MET A 281 -11.62 32.38 2.16
CA MET A 281 -10.86 33.58 2.57
C MET A 281 -10.42 34.44 1.38
N GLN A 282 -10.44 33.87 0.17
CA GLN A 282 -10.10 34.59 -1.08
C GLN A 282 -11.34 35.10 -1.85
N SER A 283 -12.52 34.83 -1.33
CA SER A 283 -13.81 35.28 -1.90
C SER A 283 -14.33 36.49 -1.17
#